data_706d112531a8c7ff10c558b58e33834f
#
_entry.id   706d112531a8c7ff10c558b58e33834f
#
_cell.length_a   1.000
_cell.length_b   1.000
_cell.length_c   1.000
_cell.angle_alpha   90.00
_cell.angle_beta   90.00
_cell.angle_gamma   90.00
#
_symmetry.space_group_name_H-M   'P 1'
#
loop_
_entity.id
_entity.type
_entity.pdbx_description
1 polymer ?
#
loop_
_entity_poly.entity_id
_entity_poly.type
_entity_poly.pdbx_seq_one_letter_code
_entity_poly.pdbx_strand_id
1 'polypeptide(L)'
;MHDLTIRQMQLCAAREELRCCEDLNRLYGLSLSESDITELGELRSEALRRTGRVEFGGGILPKLIRAFCKSPWIDPATYPATLADLQDAFYYFKNESRDLFSDDDLIEFMEQVFNGSAHGSTEVLTTISLEELCRWARNGFDDRYADEEAFY
;
A
#
# COMPACT_ATOMS: atom_id res chain seq x y z
N MET A 1 -20.93 25.67 0.54
CA MET A 1 -21.91 24.59 0.31
C MET A 1 -21.42 23.57 -0.69
N HIS A 2 -20.85 24.00 -1.82
CA HIS A 2 -20.36 23.07 -2.84
C HIS A 2 -19.22 22.18 -2.31
N ASP A 3 -18.32 22.74 -1.51
CA ASP A 3 -17.22 21.97 -0.96
C ASP A 3 -17.68 20.84 -0.04
N LEU A 4 -18.72 21.10 0.75
CA LEU A 4 -19.29 20.10 1.64
C LEU A 4 -19.92 18.95 0.85
N THR A 5 -20.61 19.25 -0.24
CA THR A 5 -21.22 18.25 -1.09
C THR A 5 -20.16 17.37 -1.76
N ILE A 6 -19.09 17.98 -2.24
CA ILE A 6 -17.97 17.24 -2.85
C ILE A 6 -17.33 16.30 -1.84
N ARG A 7 -17.10 16.78 -0.60
CA ARG A 7 -16.56 15.94 0.48
C ARG A 7 -17.47 14.77 0.80
N GLN A 8 -18.79 14.99 0.83
CA GLN A 8 -19.74 13.91 1.06
C GLN A 8 -19.68 12.87 -0.05
N MET A 9 -19.58 13.30 -1.30
CA MET A 9 -19.46 12.40 -2.45
C MET A 9 -18.17 11.59 -2.37
N GLN A 10 -17.07 12.20 -1.98
CA GLN A 10 -15.78 11.51 -1.82
C GLN A 10 -15.84 10.47 -0.70
N LEU A 11 -16.48 10.79 0.41
CA LEU A 11 -16.66 9.85 1.51
C LEU A 11 -17.54 8.68 1.10
N CYS A 12 -18.59 8.92 0.34
CA CYS A 12 -19.44 7.85 -0.17
C CYS A 12 -18.69 6.93 -1.12
N ALA A 13 -17.88 7.50 -2.02
CA ALA A 13 -17.06 6.71 -2.94
C ALA A 13 -16.05 5.86 -2.18
N ALA A 14 -15.40 6.42 -1.15
CA ALA A 14 -14.45 5.68 -0.32
C ALA A 14 -15.13 4.50 0.38
N ARG A 15 -16.33 4.72 0.94
CA ARG A 15 -17.08 3.66 1.61
C ARG A 15 -17.50 2.55 0.65
N GLU A 16 -17.92 2.91 -0.57
CA GLU A 16 -18.28 1.92 -1.58
C GLU A 16 -17.09 1.06 -1.96
N GLU A 17 -15.93 1.66 -2.17
CA GLU A 17 -14.72 0.91 -2.46
C GLU A 17 -14.36 -0.05 -1.33
N LEU A 18 -14.48 0.39 -0.08
CA LEU A 18 -14.19 -0.46 1.07
C LEU A 18 -15.19 -1.60 1.21
N ARG A 19 -16.46 -1.38 0.87
CA ARG A 19 -17.45 -2.46 0.88
C ARG A 19 -17.11 -3.54 -0.12
N CYS A 20 -16.69 -3.16 -1.32
CA CYS A 20 -16.25 -4.13 -2.32
C CYS A 20 -15.06 -4.93 -1.81
N CYS A 21 -14.16 -4.27 -1.08
CA CYS A 21 -13.01 -4.93 -0.47
C CYS A 21 -13.41 -5.88 0.65
N GLU A 22 -14.45 -5.55 1.42
CA GLU A 22 -14.96 -6.46 2.47
C GLU A 22 -15.45 -7.78 1.88
N ASP A 23 -16.17 -7.72 0.76
CA ASP A 23 -16.63 -8.92 0.09
C ASP A 23 -15.44 -9.75 -0.41
N LEU A 24 -14.44 -9.09 -0.96
CA LEU A 24 -13.22 -9.76 -1.41
C LEU A 24 -12.48 -10.40 -0.24
N ASN A 25 -12.33 -9.67 0.86
CA ASN A 25 -11.68 -10.19 2.06
C ASN A 25 -12.36 -11.47 2.56
N ARG A 26 -13.68 -11.51 2.56
CA ARG A 26 -14.43 -12.69 3.02
C ARG A 26 -14.13 -13.93 2.21
N LEU A 27 -13.86 -13.79 0.93
CA LEU A 27 -13.49 -14.93 0.08
C LEU A 27 -12.20 -15.60 0.57
N TYR A 28 -11.34 -14.86 1.25
CA TYR A 28 -10.07 -15.36 1.75
C TYR A 28 -10.06 -15.52 3.28
N GLY A 29 -11.22 -15.45 3.92
CA GLY A 29 -11.34 -15.63 5.37
C GLY A 29 -10.81 -14.45 6.16
N LEU A 30 -10.79 -13.27 5.57
CA LEU A 30 -10.25 -12.05 6.18
C LEU A 30 -11.38 -11.09 6.54
N SER A 31 -11.15 -10.25 7.54
CA SER A 31 -12.11 -9.22 7.93
C SER A 31 -11.38 -8.00 8.50
N LEU A 32 -12.05 -6.86 8.38
CA LEU A 32 -11.61 -5.60 8.99
C LEU A 32 -12.81 -5.07 9.79
N SER A 33 -12.59 -4.79 11.07
CA SER A 33 -13.62 -4.16 11.90
C SER A 33 -13.70 -2.67 11.58
N GLU A 34 -14.76 -2.01 12.04
CA GLU A 34 -14.86 -0.55 11.90
C GLU A 34 -13.70 0.16 12.60
N SER A 35 -13.27 -0.39 13.73
CA SER A 35 -12.10 0.13 14.45
C SER A 35 -10.83 0.02 13.62
N ASP A 36 -10.65 -1.12 12.94
CA ASP A 36 -9.50 -1.33 12.05
C ASP A 36 -9.50 -0.32 10.90
N ILE A 37 -10.66 -0.11 10.28
CA ILE A 37 -10.81 0.83 9.17
C ILE A 37 -10.55 2.26 9.62
N THR A 38 -11.04 2.62 10.79
CA THR A 38 -10.80 3.96 11.37
C THR A 38 -9.32 4.17 11.63
N GLU A 39 -8.66 3.20 12.24
CA GLU A 39 -7.23 3.28 12.53
C GLU A 39 -6.40 3.38 11.24
N LEU A 40 -6.72 2.57 10.24
CA LEU A 40 -6.04 2.64 8.94
C LEU A 40 -6.23 4.01 8.29
N GLY A 41 -7.43 4.59 8.41
CA GLY A 41 -7.72 5.94 7.91
C GLY A 41 -6.92 7.02 8.62
N GLU A 42 -6.76 6.91 9.94
CA GLU A 42 -5.96 7.85 10.72
C GLU A 42 -4.48 7.76 10.37
N LEU A 43 -3.96 6.54 10.21
CA LEU A 43 -2.58 6.30 9.79
C LEU A 43 -2.33 6.85 8.39
N ARG A 44 -3.29 6.69 7.49
CA ARG A 44 -3.22 7.27 6.15
C ARG A 44 -3.13 8.79 6.21
N SER A 45 -4.01 9.41 6.97
CA SER A 45 -4.02 10.87 7.12
C SER A 45 -2.70 11.40 7.65
N GLU A 46 -2.11 10.70 8.61
CA GLU A 46 -0.81 11.06 9.16
C GLU A 46 0.30 10.90 8.12
N ALA A 47 0.29 9.80 7.37
CA ALA A 47 1.27 9.56 6.32
C ALA A 47 1.19 10.63 5.22
N LEU A 48 -0.02 11.02 4.84
CA LEU A 48 -0.22 12.07 3.83
C LEU A 48 0.32 13.42 4.32
N ARG A 49 0.08 13.77 5.58
CA ARG A 49 0.61 15.00 6.16
C ARG A 49 2.13 14.97 6.20
N ARG A 50 2.70 13.86 6.63
CA ARG A 50 4.14 13.69 6.76
C ARG A 50 4.85 13.80 5.41
N THR A 51 4.23 13.29 4.35
CA THR A 51 4.81 13.29 3.00
C THR A 51 4.37 14.48 2.15
N GLY A 52 3.45 15.32 2.66
CA GLY A 52 2.93 16.47 1.92
C GLY A 52 2.03 16.09 0.75
N ARG A 53 1.40 14.93 0.80
CA ARG A 53 0.55 14.42 -0.27
C ARG A 53 -0.91 14.69 -0.02
N VAL A 54 -1.67 14.79 -1.11
CA VAL A 54 -3.13 14.90 -1.08
C VAL A 54 -3.69 13.75 -1.92
N GLU A 55 -4.67 13.04 -1.36
CA GLU A 55 -5.37 11.97 -2.07
C GLU A 55 -6.87 12.13 -1.91
N PHE A 56 -7.59 11.63 -2.89
CA PHE A 56 -9.05 11.66 -2.92
C PHE A 56 -9.62 10.25 -2.82
N GLY A 57 -10.88 10.13 -2.36
CA GLY A 57 -11.56 8.86 -2.24
C GLY A 57 -10.96 7.95 -1.17
N GLY A 58 -10.94 6.66 -1.44
CA GLY A 58 -10.40 5.63 -0.53
C GLY A 58 -8.88 5.56 -0.49
N GLY A 59 -8.22 6.32 -1.35
CA GLY A 59 -6.77 6.33 -1.43
C GLY A 59 -6.21 4.99 -1.87
N ILE A 60 -5.09 4.60 -1.26
CA ILE A 60 -4.34 3.41 -1.66
C ILE A 60 -4.84 2.12 -0.99
N LEU A 61 -5.59 2.23 0.11
CA LEU A 61 -6.00 1.06 0.88
C LEU A 61 -6.78 0.03 0.06
N PRO A 62 -7.79 0.42 -0.75
CA PRO A 62 -8.48 -0.57 -1.58
C PRO A 62 -7.56 -1.30 -2.54
N LYS A 63 -6.57 -0.63 -3.10
CA LYS A 63 -5.59 -1.25 -3.99
C LYS A 63 -4.72 -2.25 -3.25
N LEU A 64 -4.29 -1.91 -2.02
CA LEU A 64 -3.52 -2.83 -1.19
C LEU A 64 -4.33 -4.06 -0.83
N ILE A 65 -5.60 -3.89 -0.47
CA ILE A 65 -6.46 -5.03 -0.15
C ILE A 65 -6.58 -5.96 -1.35
N ARG A 66 -6.85 -5.42 -2.55
CA ARG A 66 -6.99 -6.23 -3.76
C ARG A 66 -5.71 -6.99 -4.09
N ALA A 67 -4.55 -6.37 -3.86
CA ALA A 67 -3.27 -6.99 -4.16
C ALA A 67 -2.88 -8.06 -3.15
N PHE A 68 -3.14 -7.82 -1.87
CA PHE A 68 -2.56 -8.65 -0.80
C PHE A 68 -3.51 -9.64 -0.15
N CYS A 69 -4.84 -9.45 -0.23
CA CYS A 69 -5.77 -10.34 0.46
C CYS A 69 -5.67 -11.81 0.01
N LYS A 70 -5.23 -12.04 -1.21
CA LYS A 70 -5.09 -13.39 -1.78
C LYS A 70 -3.73 -14.02 -1.51
N SER A 71 -2.82 -13.31 -0.84
CA SER A 71 -1.48 -13.82 -0.57
C SER A 71 -1.52 -14.98 0.42
N PRO A 72 -0.79 -16.08 0.15
CA PRO A 72 -0.71 -17.18 1.10
C PRO A 72 0.03 -16.81 2.39
N TRP A 73 0.73 -15.70 2.41
CA TRP A 73 1.49 -15.24 3.57
C TRP A 73 0.68 -14.31 4.50
N ILE A 74 -0.55 -13.97 4.12
CA ILE A 74 -1.41 -13.14 4.97
C ILE A 74 -2.01 -14.01 6.08
N ASP A 75 -1.85 -13.56 7.31
CA ASP A 75 -2.43 -14.19 8.49
C ASP A 75 -3.69 -13.42 8.91
N PRO A 76 -4.86 -14.07 8.95
CA PRO A 76 -6.08 -13.39 9.37
C PRO A 76 -5.97 -12.71 10.74
N ALA A 77 -5.20 -13.29 11.66
CA ALA A 77 -5.04 -12.74 13.01
C ALA A 77 -4.28 -11.41 13.02
N THR A 78 -3.40 -11.17 12.04
CA THR A 78 -2.57 -9.97 11.98
C THR A 78 -2.86 -9.14 10.73
N TYR A 79 -3.93 -9.44 10.02
CA TYR A 79 -4.24 -8.78 8.76
C TYR A 79 -4.31 -7.24 8.87
N PRO A 80 -5.04 -6.66 9.86
CA PRO A 80 -5.09 -5.20 9.96
C PRO A 80 -3.71 -4.57 10.19
N ALA A 81 -2.89 -5.19 11.02
CA ALA A 81 -1.54 -4.70 11.30
C ALA A 81 -0.66 -4.79 10.04
N THR A 82 -0.79 -5.88 9.28
CA THR A 82 -0.03 -6.06 8.04
C THR A 82 -0.43 -5.00 7.01
N LEU A 83 -1.73 -4.71 6.88
CA LEU A 83 -2.19 -3.64 5.99
C LEU A 83 -1.65 -2.27 6.42
N ALA A 84 -1.60 -2.02 7.72
CA ALA A 84 -1.04 -0.77 8.25
C ALA A 84 0.43 -0.63 7.85
N ASP A 85 1.21 -1.70 8.00
CA ASP A 85 2.62 -1.70 7.61
C ASP A 85 2.78 -1.50 6.11
N LEU A 86 1.97 -2.17 5.30
CA LEU A 86 2.03 -2.03 3.85
C LEU A 86 1.64 -0.62 3.40
N GLN A 87 0.63 -0.04 4.02
CA GLN A 87 0.21 1.32 3.72
C GLN A 87 1.31 2.34 4.04
N ASP A 88 1.90 2.21 5.22
CA ASP A 88 2.98 3.09 5.63
C ASP A 88 4.19 2.96 4.71
N ALA A 89 4.56 1.73 4.37
CA ALA A 89 5.65 1.46 3.44
C ALA A 89 5.38 2.08 2.07
N PHE A 90 4.15 1.95 1.56
CA PHE A 90 3.79 2.51 0.27
C PHE A 90 4.04 4.02 0.22
N TYR A 91 3.50 4.77 1.19
CA TYR A 91 3.64 6.23 1.19
C TYR A 91 5.09 6.66 1.37
N TYR A 92 5.80 5.99 2.25
CA TYR A 92 7.21 6.31 2.50
C TYR A 92 8.03 6.11 1.22
N PHE A 93 7.92 4.97 0.57
CA PHE A 93 8.73 4.66 -0.60
C PHE A 93 8.25 5.32 -1.88
N LYS A 94 6.96 5.63 -1.97
CA LYS A 94 6.46 6.48 -3.04
C LYS A 94 7.16 7.83 -3.00
N ASN A 95 7.29 8.41 -1.81
CA ASN A 95 7.96 9.69 -1.61
C ASN A 95 9.47 9.57 -1.80
N GLU A 96 10.10 8.54 -1.23
CA GLU A 96 11.55 8.33 -1.34
C GLU A 96 12.00 8.09 -2.78
N SER A 97 11.18 7.46 -3.59
CA SER A 97 11.48 7.24 -5.01
C SER A 97 11.15 8.46 -5.87
N ARG A 98 10.70 9.56 -5.26
CA ARG A 98 10.35 10.80 -5.94
C ARG A 98 9.29 10.60 -7.02
N ASP A 99 8.30 9.77 -6.70
CA ASP A 99 7.19 9.44 -7.60
C ASP A 99 7.62 8.85 -8.95
N LEU A 100 8.79 8.22 -8.97
CA LEU A 100 9.28 7.58 -10.19
C LEU A 100 8.38 6.42 -10.64
N PHE A 101 7.77 5.72 -9.68
CA PHE A 101 6.88 4.61 -9.96
C PHE A 101 5.43 5.04 -9.80
N SER A 102 4.55 4.56 -10.69
CA SER A 102 3.12 4.73 -10.50
C SER A 102 2.67 3.97 -9.25
N ASP A 103 1.51 4.29 -8.73
CA ASP A 103 0.94 3.58 -7.58
C ASP A 103 0.84 2.09 -7.88
N ASP A 104 0.33 1.75 -9.05
CA ASP A 104 0.12 0.35 -9.43
C ASP A 104 1.45 -0.39 -9.59
N ASP A 105 2.44 0.25 -10.18
CA ASP A 105 3.77 -0.37 -10.36
C ASP A 105 4.45 -0.62 -9.01
N LEU A 106 4.36 0.34 -8.10
CA LEU A 106 4.95 0.17 -6.78
C LEU A 106 4.25 -0.95 -5.99
N ILE A 107 2.92 -1.00 -6.04
CA ILE A 107 2.16 -2.05 -5.38
C ILE A 107 2.47 -3.41 -5.98
N GLU A 108 2.58 -3.50 -7.31
CA GLU A 108 2.93 -4.75 -7.98
C GLU A 108 4.31 -5.24 -7.54
N PHE A 109 5.27 -4.36 -7.47
CA PHE A 109 6.60 -4.70 -6.96
C PHE A 109 6.53 -5.19 -5.52
N MET A 110 5.81 -4.48 -4.66
CA MET A 110 5.63 -4.87 -3.26
C MET A 110 5.00 -6.26 -3.16
N GLU A 111 3.97 -6.53 -3.96
CA GLU A 111 3.29 -7.83 -3.98
C GLU A 111 4.23 -8.95 -4.39
N GLN A 112 5.00 -8.74 -5.45
CA GLN A 112 5.94 -9.76 -5.92
C GLN A 112 7.00 -10.10 -4.88
N VAL A 113 7.56 -9.10 -4.23
CA VAL A 113 8.58 -9.31 -3.20
C VAL A 113 7.97 -9.92 -1.94
N PHE A 114 6.82 -9.43 -1.52
CA PHE A 114 6.11 -9.93 -0.34
C PHE A 114 5.81 -11.42 -0.48
N ASN A 115 5.33 -11.84 -1.64
CA ASN A 115 4.99 -13.24 -1.91
C ASN A 115 6.23 -14.09 -2.23
N GLY A 116 7.31 -13.46 -2.64
CA GLY A 116 8.54 -14.13 -3.04
C GLY A 116 9.60 -14.12 -1.94
N SER A 117 10.65 -13.33 -2.14
CA SER A 117 11.84 -13.36 -1.29
C SER A 117 11.58 -12.90 0.16
N ALA A 118 10.58 -12.07 0.38
CA ALA A 118 10.26 -11.60 1.74
C ALA A 118 9.45 -12.63 2.54
N HIS A 119 8.83 -13.61 1.90
CA HIS A 119 8.01 -14.64 2.54
C HIS A 119 6.99 -14.06 3.53
N GLY A 120 6.31 -12.98 3.12
CA GLY A 120 5.30 -12.33 3.93
C GLY A 120 5.82 -11.40 5.01
N SER A 121 7.11 -11.13 5.04
CA SER A 121 7.71 -10.22 6.02
C SER A 121 7.71 -8.79 5.50
N THR A 122 6.95 -7.91 6.15
CA THR A 122 6.96 -6.49 5.82
C THR A 122 8.30 -5.84 6.16
N GLU A 123 8.99 -6.36 7.19
CA GLU A 123 10.31 -5.88 7.57
C GLU A 123 11.33 -6.13 6.45
N VAL A 124 11.38 -7.35 5.91
CA VAL A 124 12.29 -7.68 4.81
C VAL A 124 11.93 -6.84 3.57
N LEU A 125 10.64 -6.72 3.27
CA LEU A 125 10.18 -5.91 2.15
C LEU A 125 10.70 -4.47 2.25
N THR A 126 10.58 -3.84 3.41
CA THR A 126 10.93 -2.44 3.59
C THR A 126 12.43 -2.20 3.76
N THR A 127 13.12 -3.04 4.52
CA THR A 127 14.53 -2.79 4.86
C THR A 127 15.50 -3.24 3.79
N ILE A 128 15.10 -4.17 2.93
CA ILE A 128 16.00 -4.69 1.90
C ILE A 128 15.53 -4.29 0.52
N SER A 129 14.37 -4.79 0.11
CA SER A 129 13.94 -4.71 -1.29
C SER A 129 13.52 -3.29 -1.70
N LEU A 130 12.68 -2.65 -0.91
CA LEU A 130 12.22 -1.29 -1.24
C LEU A 130 13.33 -0.26 -1.08
N GLU A 131 14.21 -0.44 -0.09
CA GLU A 131 15.36 0.44 0.06
C GLU A 131 16.28 0.37 -1.14
N GLU A 132 16.57 -0.82 -1.65
CA GLU A 132 17.38 -0.98 -2.84
C GLU A 132 16.71 -0.36 -4.07
N LEU A 133 15.42 -0.58 -4.24
CA LEU A 133 14.67 0.00 -5.34
C LEU A 133 14.72 1.53 -5.30
N CYS A 134 14.54 2.12 -4.14
CA CYS A 134 14.58 3.56 -3.99
C CYS A 134 15.98 4.14 -4.21
N ARG A 135 17.00 3.44 -3.74
CA ARG A 135 18.39 3.83 -3.97
C ARG A 135 18.70 3.82 -5.46
N TRP A 136 18.27 2.78 -6.14
CA TRP A 136 18.42 2.67 -7.59
C TRP A 136 17.70 3.81 -8.30
N ALA A 137 16.47 4.11 -7.91
CA ALA A 137 15.68 5.20 -8.49
C ALA A 137 16.34 6.56 -8.31
N ARG A 138 16.89 6.82 -7.09
CA ARG A 138 17.54 8.10 -6.79
C ARG A 138 18.85 8.30 -7.56
N ASN A 139 19.56 7.20 -7.84
CA ASN A 139 20.86 7.24 -8.51
C ASN A 139 20.75 7.14 -10.03
N GLY A 140 19.53 6.98 -10.54
CA GLY A 140 19.29 6.80 -11.98
C GLY A 140 19.38 5.35 -12.38
N PHE A 141 19.13 5.10 -13.65
CA PHE A 141 19.02 3.73 -14.17
C PHE A 141 20.20 3.30 -15.03
N ASP A 142 21.17 4.19 -15.22
CA ASP A 142 22.21 4.07 -16.23
C ASP A 142 23.03 2.79 -16.14
N ASP A 143 23.45 2.47 -14.94
CA ASP A 143 24.38 1.38 -14.72
C ASP A 143 23.72 0.16 -14.10
N ARG A 144 22.40 0.17 -13.98
CA ARG A 144 21.70 -0.82 -13.18
C ARG A 144 21.16 -1.98 -13.97
N TYR A 145 21.08 -1.83 -15.25
CA TYR A 145 20.50 -2.88 -16.11
C TYR A 145 21.28 -4.18 -16.08
N ALA A 146 22.57 -4.09 -15.84
CA ALA A 146 23.39 -5.27 -15.72
C ALA A 146 23.09 -6.06 -14.44
N ASP A 147 22.53 -5.39 -13.43
CA ASP A 147 22.28 -5.94 -12.10
C ASP A 147 20.80 -6.06 -11.78
N GLU A 148 19.94 -6.16 -12.78
CA GLU A 148 18.50 -6.33 -12.58
C GLU A 148 18.19 -7.51 -11.66
N GLU A 149 18.99 -8.55 -11.73
CA GLU A 149 18.83 -9.73 -10.90
C GLU A 149 18.97 -9.47 -9.41
N ALA A 150 19.57 -8.35 -9.04
CA ALA A 150 19.73 -7.99 -7.63
C ALA A 150 18.40 -7.75 -6.90
N PHE A 151 17.32 -7.48 -7.63
CA PHE A 151 16.00 -7.24 -7.04
C PHE A 151 15.16 -8.52 -6.92
N TYR A 152 15.60 -9.60 -7.48
CA TYR A 152 14.88 -10.86 -7.47
C TYR A 152 15.71 -11.94 -6.73
#